data_511d193d2e08b80a78acfca5d0444eae
#
_entry.id   511d193d2e08b80a78acfca5d0444eae
#
_cell.length_a   1.000
_cell.length_b   1.000
_cell.length_c   1.000
_cell.angle_alpha   90.00
_cell.angle_beta   90.00
_cell.angle_gamma   90.00
#
_symmetry.space_group_name_H-M   'P 1'
#
loop_
_entity.id
_entity.type
_entity.pdbx_description
1 polymer ?
#
loop_
_entity_poly.entity_id
_entity_poly.type
_entity_poly.pdbx_seq_one_letter_code
_entity_poly.pdbx_strand_id
1 'polypeptide(L)'
;VKTGYNFGPLPAVAFDADKGFQLGALLNIYDFGDGSTYPNTRQQWYLEASFFTKGSQQYIVSYDNRFLIPGVRWSSSLTIYNDKAMDFYGFNGYMSYFDHEMVALGKDKANQQNYIYTPKYRVNRLALLFKSDFVGNIWDKKLFWEAGYHFSYFKQGAIDRAKINKNKEEYKMFPDTEKTLYEQYREWGLISDKEANGGLNSTVRAGLLFD
;
A
#
# COMPACT_ATOMS: atom_id res chain seq x y z
N VAL A 1 -3.91 13.78 34.03
CA VAL A 1 -3.66 14.62 32.84
C VAL A 1 -2.27 14.25 32.31
N LYS A 2 -2.16 13.94 31.03
CA LYS A 2 -0.85 13.74 30.39
C LYS A 2 -0.30 15.08 29.91
N THR A 3 1.03 15.23 29.99
CA THR A 3 1.77 16.42 29.54
C THR A 3 2.98 16.01 28.73
N GLY A 4 3.52 16.91 27.92
CA GLY A 4 4.71 16.71 27.12
C GLY A 4 4.58 15.59 26.10
N TYR A 5 5.71 14.99 25.76
CA TYR A 5 5.78 13.91 24.77
C TYR A 5 5.55 12.54 25.41
N ASN A 6 4.67 11.76 24.78
CA ASN A 6 4.39 10.38 25.17
C ASN A 6 4.63 9.49 23.95
N PHE A 7 5.29 8.35 24.16
CA PHE A 7 5.71 7.42 23.11
C PHE A 7 4.99 6.09 23.27
N GLY A 8 4.48 5.55 22.17
CA GLY A 8 3.84 4.24 22.10
C GLY A 8 4.48 3.36 21.04
N PRO A 9 5.65 2.75 21.32
CA PRO A 9 6.23 1.79 20.41
C PRO A 9 5.48 0.45 20.46
N LEU A 10 5.22 -0.14 19.30
CA LEU A 10 4.58 -1.45 19.18
C LEU A 10 5.28 -2.26 18.08
N PRO A 11 5.45 -3.59 18.25
CA PRO A 11 5.88 -4.45 17.16
C PRO A 11 4.76 -4.59 16.13
N ALA A 12 5.11 -4.61 14.86
CA ALA A 12 4.22 -4.95 13.76
C ALA A 12 4.53 -6.39 13.33
N VAL A 13 3.68 -7.33 13.69
CA VAL A 13 3.81 -8.75 13.34
C VAL A 13 2.50 -9.23 12.77
N ALA A 14 2.54 -9.74 11.54
CA ALA A 14 1.39 -10.32 10.86
C ALA A 14 1.84 -11.43 9.90
N PHE A 15 0.89 -12.16 9.35
CA PHE A 15 1.15 -13.12 8.29
C PHE A 15 0.18 -12.88 7.13
N ASP A 16 0.76 -12.82 5.94
CA ASP A 16 0.05 -12.71 4.68
C ASP A 16 0.46 -13.88 3.78
N ALA A 17 -0.50 -14.61 3.23
CA ALA A 17 -0.24 -15.81 2.43
C ALA A 17 0.64 -15.49 1.19
N ASP A 18 0.50 -14.29 0.64
CA ASP A 18 1.20 -13.87 -0.56
C ASP A 18 2.55 -13.20 -0.27
N LYS A 19 2.67 -12.47 0.83
CA LYS A 19 3.87 -11.69 1.22
C LYS A 19 4.71 -12.37 2.28
N GLY A 20 4.15 -13.38 2.98
CA GLY A 20 4.79 -14.06 4.08
C GLY A 20 4.64 -13.35 5.42
N PHE A 21 5.54 -13.59 6.35
CA PHE A 21 5.54 -12.92 7.65
C PHE A 21 5.93 -11.44 7.48
N GLN A 22 5.13 -10.57 8.09
CA GLN A 22 5.45 -9.16 8.30
C GLN A 22 6.18 -9.03 9.63
N LEU A 23 7.33 -8.37 9.59
CA LEU A 23 8.12 -7.99 10.74
C LEU A 23 8.42 -6.51 10.65
N GLY A 24 8.11 -5.77 11.69
CA GLY A 24 8.31 -4.33 11.69
C GLY A 24 8.11 -3.72 13.05
N ALA A 25 8.13 -2.41 13.09
CA ALA A 25 7.83 -1.63 14.27
C ALA A 25 7.01 -0.41 13.87
N LEU A 26 6.14 0.00 14.76
CA LEU A 26 5.44 1.27 14.68
C LEU A 26 5.69 2.09 15.95
N LEU A 27 5.70 3.39 15.80
CA LEU A 27 5.89 4.34 16.89
C LEU A 27 4.82 5.44 16.79
N ASN A 28 3.98 5.54 17.80
CA ASN A 28 3.13 6.69 18.00
C ASN A 28 3.83 7.68 18.93
N ILE A 29 3.87 8.94 18.53
CA ILE A 29 4.39 10.04 19.33
C ILE A 29 3.23 11.02 19.54
N TYR A 30 2.89 11.28 20.80
CA TYR A 30 1.82 12.18 21.19
C TYR A 30 2.43 13.34 21.98
N ASP A 31 2.17 14.56 21.56
CA ASP A 31 2.51 15.76 22.31
C ASP A 31 1.25 16.38 22.90
N PHE A 32 1.19 16.41 24.23
CA PHE A 32 0.11 17.02 25.00
C PHE A 32 0.45 18.44 25.48
N GLY A 33 1.69 18.92 25.19
CA GLY A 33 2.16 20.22 25.64
C GLY A 33 2.10 20.35 27.17
N ASP A 34 1.48 21.40 27.66
CA ASP A 34 1.24 21.65 29.07
C ASP A 34 0.08 20.84 29.68
N GLY A 35 -0.63 20.08 28.87
CA GLY A 35 -1.80 19.28 29.28
C GLY A 35 -3.13 20.03 29.27
N SER A 36 -3.15 21.30 28.90
CA SER A 36 -4.37 22.13 28.86
C SER A 36 -5.41 21.63 27.86
N THR A 37 -4.96 20.93 26.84
CA THR A 37 -5.83 20.38 25.77
C THR A 37 -6.25 18.93 26.00
N TYR A 38 -5.76 18.29 27.09
CA TYR A 38 -6.08 16.88 27.36
C TYR A 38 -7.60 16.64 27.42
N PRO A 39 -8.15 15.56 26.82
CA PRO A 39 -7.47 14.39 26.24
C PRO A 39 -6.94 14.56 24.81
N ASN A 40 -7.16 15.70 24.17
CA ASN A 40 -6.68 15.95 22.84
C ASN A 40 -5.18 16.21 22.82
N THR A 41 -4.49 15.63 21.85
CA THR A 41 -3.08 15.93 21.57
C THR A 41 -2.95 17.25 20.82
N ARG A 42 -1.89 18.00 21.07
CA ARG A 42 -1.53 19.19 20.28
C ARG A 42 -1.03 18.77 18.91
N GLN A 43 -0.19 17.73 18.88
CA GLN A 43 0.26 17.08 17.68
C GLN A 43 0.53 15.60 17.92
N GLN A 44 0.47 14.85 16.84
CA GLN A 44 0.78 13.43 16.90
C GLN A 44 1.49 12.99 15.62
N TRP A 45 2.42 12.07 15.80
CA TRP A 45 3.12 11.39 14.73
C TRP A 45 2.85 9.90 14.78
N TYR A 46 2.71 9.30 13.61
CA TYR A 46 2.71 7.85 13.42
C TYR A 46 3.83 7.50 12.47
N LEU A 47 4.72 6.63 12.90
CA LEU A 47 5.85 6.13 12.12
C LEU A 47 5.74 4.62 12.05
N GLU A 48 5.85 4.04 10.87
CA GLU A 48 5.87 2.59 10.68
C GLU A 48 6.94 2.21 9.66
N ALA A 49 7.67 1.13 9.96
CA ALA A 49 8.54 0.44 9.01
C ALA A 49 8.30 -1.06 9.13
N SER A 50 7.90 -1.68 8.04
CA SER A 50 7.55 -3.10 7.99
C SER A 50 8.20 -3.79 6.79
N PHE A 51 8.68 -5.00 7.00
CA PHE A 51 9.33 -5.86 6.01
C PHE A 51 8.60 -7.21 5.97
N PHE A 52 8.41 -7.72 4.78
CA PHE A 52 7.78 -9.02 4.54
C PHE A 52 8.83 -10.04 4.08
N THR A 53 8.72 -11.26 4.54
CA THR A 53 9.73 -12.30 4.25
C THR A 53 9.89 -12.62 2.77
N LYS A 54 8.85 -12.37 1.95
CA LYS A 54 8.93 -12.49 0.48
C LYS A 54 9.41 -11.22 -0.22
N GLY A 55 9.82 -10.18 0.56
CA GLY A 55 10.58 -9.03 0.09
C GLY A 55 9.78 -7.76 -0.15
N SER A 56 8.47 -7.74 0.12
CA SER A 56 7.70 -6.50 0.17
C SER A 56 8.10 -5.64 1.37
N GLN A 57 7.92 -4.33 1.25
CA GLN A 57 8.30 -3.34 2.27
C GLN A 57 7.24 -2.25 2.34
N GLN A 58 7.03 -1.73 3.55
CA GLN A 58 6.08 -0.65 3.80
C GLN A 58 6.69 0.36 4.77
N TYR A 59 6.58 1.63 4.42
CA TYR A 59 7.00 2.74 5.28
C TYR A 59 5.87 3.77 5.31
N ILE A 60 5.46 4.17 6.52
CA ILE A 60 4.40 5.15 6.71
C ILE A 60 4.90 6.21 7.69
N VAL A 61 4.71 7.46 7.32
CA VAL A 61 4.86 8.61 8.21
C VAL A 61 3.56 9.40 8.15
N SER A 62 2.91 9.60 9.29
CA SER A 62 1.72 10.44 9.37
C SER A 62 1.89 11.48 10.46
N TYR A 63 1.31 12.64 10.24
CA TYR A 63 1.31 13.79 11.13
C TYR A 63 -0.10 14.36 11.24
N ASP A 64 -0.54 14.67 12.45
CA ASP A 64 -1.80 15.36 12.72
C ASP A 64 -1.54 16.47 13.75
N ASN A 65 -2.01 17.66 13.47
CA ASN A 65 -1.87 18.81 14.34
C ASN A 65 -3.14 19.67 14.29
N ARG A 66 -3.59 20.12 15.47
CA ARG A 66 -4.80 20.93 15.61
C ARG A 66 -4.54 22.33 16.16
N PHE A 67 -3.29 22.63 16.52
CA PHE A 67 -2.95 23.85 17.24
C PHE A 67 -1.82 24.65 16.60
N LEU A 68 -1.15 24.11 15.56
CA LEU A 68 -0.09 24.81 14.84
C LEU A 68 -0.64 26.06 14.12
N ILE A 69 -1.80 25.91 13.50
CA ILE A 69 -2.51 27.00 12.83
C ILE A 69 -3.82 27.17 13.61
N PRO A 70 -4.06 28.34 14.24
CA PRO A 70 -5.29 28.57 15.01
C PRO A 70 -6.54 28.29 14.19
N GLY A 71 -7.43 27.43 14.70
CA GLY A 71 -8.70 27.06 14.06
C GLY A 71 -8.58 26.13 12.86
N VAL A 72 -7.39 25.62 12.53
CA VAL A 72 -7.16 24.70 11.41
C VAL A 72 -6.52 23.41 11.92
N ARG A 73 -7.09 22.30 11.56
CA ARG A 73 -6.46 20.99 11.67
C ARG A 73 -5.66 20.71 10.42
N TRP A 74 -4.40 20.39 10.59
CA TRP A 74 -3.53 19.92 9.52
C TRP A 74 -3.22 18.43 9.73
N SER A 75 -3.52 17.62 8.71
CA SER A 75 -3.14 16.22 8.65
C SER A 75 -2.32 15.94 7.40
N SER A 76 -1.23 15.22 7.54
CA SER A 76 -0.38 14.83 6.42
C SER A 76 0.09 13.39 6.55
N SER A 77 0.30 12.70 5.44
CA SER A 77 0.91 11.38 5.46
C SER A 77 1.71 11.12 4.20
N LEU A 78 2.81 10.39 4.38
CA LEU A 78 3.63 9.82 3.34
C LEU A 78 3.66 8.32 3.51
N THR A 79 3.30 7.59 2.45
CA THR A 79 3.39 6.13 2.40
C THR A 79 4.25 5.72 1.22
N ILE A 80 5.23 4.86 1.49
CA ILE A 80 6.04 4.20 0.48
C ILE A 80 5.75 2.71 0.59
N TYR A 81 5.27 2.12 -0.49
CA TYR A 81 4.92 0.72 -0.54
C TYR A 81 5.60 0.04 -1.72
N ASN A 82 6.52 -0.89 -1.41
CA ASN A 82 7.21 -1.70 -2.39
C ASN A 82 6.66 -3.12 -2.32
N ASP A 83 5.63 -3.41 -3.13
CA ASP A 83 4.97 -4.70 -3.17
C ASP A 83 5.61 -5.60 -4.22
N LYS A 84 6.15 -6.74 -3.78
CA LYS A 84 6.80 -7.74 -4.64
C LYS A 84 5.88 -8.89 -5.04
N ALA A 85 4.62 -8.84 -4.60
CA ALA A 85 3.69 -9.94 -4.76
C ALA A 85 2.25 -9.47 -5.08
N MET A 86 2.11 -8.32 -5.75
CA MET A 86 0.81 -7.81 -6.13
C MET A 86 0.19 -8.69 -7.22
N ASP A 87 -1.06 -9.07 -7.03
CA ASP A 87 -1.82 -9.82 -8.01
C ASP A 87 -2.17 -8.97 -9.24
N PHE A 88 -2.06 -9.58 -10.41
CA PHE A 88 -2.43 -9.00 -11.69
C PHE A 88 -3.11 -10.06 -12.54
N TYR A 89 -4.44 -10.01 -12.60
CA TYR A 89 -5.27 -10.95 -13.37
C TYR A 89 -5.72 -10.36 -14.72
N GLY A 90 -5.14 -9.23 -15.13
CA GLY A 90 -5.51 -8.54 -16.36
C GLY A 90 -6.83 -7.79 -16.26
N PHE A 91 -7.38 -7.47 -17.40
CA PHE A 91 -8.66 -6.81 -17.53
C PHE A 91 -9.77 -7.87 -17.54
N ASN A 92 -10.46 -8.02 -16.40
CA ASN A 92 -11.57 -8.95 -16.27
C ASN A 92 -12.82 -8.42 -17.00
N GLY A 93 -13.40 -9.25 -17.87
CA GLY A 93 -14.69 -8.96 -18.50
C GLY A 93 -15.87 -9.59 -17.75
N TYR A 94 -17.07 -9.27 -18.19
CA TYR A 94 -18.32 -9.84 -17.60
C TYR A 94 -18.42 -11.34 -17.69
N MET A 95 -17.65 -11.98 -18.56
CA MET A 95 -17.64 -13.45 -18.77
C MET A 95 -16.59 -14.15 -17.90
N SER A 96 -15.85 -13.42 -17.05
CA SER A 96 -14.89 -14.02 -16.13
C SER A 96 -15.61 -14.75 -14.99
N TYR A 97 -15.24 -16.01 -14.75
CA TYR A 97 -15.74 -16.81 -13.64
C TYR A 97 -14.59 -17.56 -12.96
N PHE A 98 -14.81 -17.93 -11.71
CA PHE A 98 -13.83 -18.70 -10.96
C PHE A 98 -14.06 -20.20 -11.19
N ASP A 99 -13.02 -20.88 -11.68
CA ASP A 99 -13.07 -22.33 -11.95
C ASP A 99 -12.39 -23.10 -10.80
N HIS A 100 -13.20 -23.72 -9.96
CA HIS A 100 -12.75 -24.52 -8.83
C HIS A 100 -12.00 -25.79 -9.25
N GLU A 101 -12.43 -26.44 -10.32
CA GLU A 101 -11.82 -27.68 -10.80
C GLU A 101 -10.42 -27.43 -11.34
N MET A 102 -10.25 -26.37 -12.12
CA MET A 102 -8.94 -25.94 -12.63
C MET A 102 -7.97 -25.64 -11.51
N VAL A 103 -8.42 -24.96 -10.45
CA VAL A 103 -7.57 -24.66 -9.28
C VAL A 103 -7.22 -25.93 -8.51
N ALA A 104 -8.13 -26.87 -8.37
CA ALA A 104 -7.86 -28.15 -7.71
C ALA A 104 -6.84 -28.98 -8.49
N LEU A 105 -7.00 -29.09 -9.81
CA LEU A 105 -6.05 -29.78 -10.69
C LEU A 105 -4.66 -29.14 -10.65
N GLY A 106 -4.59 -27.81 -10.64
CA GLY A 106 -3.31 -27.08 -10.58
C GLY A 106 -2.57 -27.20 -9.24
N LYS A 107 -3.21 -27.70 -8.20
CA LYS A 107 -2.60 -27.95 -6.88
C LYS A 107 -2.28 -29.43 -6.65
N ASP A 108 -2.73 -30.31 -7.50
CA ASP A 108 -2.52 -31.75 -7.36
C ASP A 108 -1.06 -32.11 -7.68
N LYS A 109 -0.35 -32.63 -6.69
CA LYS A 109 1.04 -33.11 -6.85
C LYS A 109 1.19 -34.27 -7.82
N ALA A 110 0.13 -35.05 -8.02
CA ALA A 110 0.12 -36.15 -8.98
C ALA A 110 0.03 -35.65 -10.45
N ASN A 111 -0.45 -34.43 -10.65
CA ASN A 111 -0.65 -33.82 -11.95
C ASN A 111 0.24 -32.58 -12.15
N GLN A 112 1.56 -32.80 -12.09
CA GLN A 112 2.55 -31.72 -12.19
C GLN A 112 2.48 -30.93 -13.52
N GLN A 113 1.97 -31.56 -14.58
CA GLN A 113 1.83 -30.93 -15.91
C GLN A 113 0.79 -29.80 -15.92
N ASN A 114 -0.20 -29.86 -15.01
CA ASN A 114 -1.25 -28.85 -14.90
C ASN A 114 -1.02 -27.88 -13.73
N TYR A 115 0.23 -27.81 -13.22
CA TYR A 115 0.55 -26.92 -12.14
C TYR A 115 0.35 -25.45 -12.52
N ILE A 116 -0.46 -24.74 -11.73
CA ILE A 116 -0.73 -23.32 -11.93
C ILE A 116 0.37 -22.50 -11.27
N TYR A 117 1.18 -21.84 -12.10
CA TYR A 117 2.23 -20.94 -11.63
C TYR A 117 1.63 -19.62 -11.14
N THR A 118 1.42 -19.48 -9.83
CA THR A 118 0.95 -18.23 -9.21
C THR A 118 1.77 -17.00 -9.65
N PRO A 119 3.12 -17.07 -9.80
CA PRO A 119 3.91 -15.95 -10.27
C PRO A 119 3.52 -15.41 -11.66
N LYS A 120 2.85 -16.22 -12.50
CA LYS A 120 2.32 -15.78 -13.79
C LYS A 120 1.36 -14.60 -13.63
N TYR A 121 0.62 -14.55 -12.54
CA TYR A 121 -0.40 -13.54 -12.23
C TYR A 121 0.10 -12.51 -11.23
N ARG A 122 1.41 -12.23 -11.21
CA ARG A 122 2.01 -11.30 -10.26
C ARG A 122 2.85 -10.23 -10.94
N VAL A 123 2.87 -9.09 -10.30
CA VAL A 123 3.64 -7.91 -10.70
C VAL A 123 4.27 -7.26 -9.48
N ASN A 124 5.45 -6.68 -9.65
CA ASN A 124 6.01 -5.78 -8.64
C ASN A 124 5.37 -4.41 -8.78
N ARG A 125 5.08 -3.77 -7.64
CA ARG A 125 4.56 -2.41 -7.60
C ARG A 125 5.31 -1.57 -6.58
N LEU A 126 5.85 -0.44 -7.04
CA LEU A 126 6.25 0.65 -6.16
C LEU A 126 5.13 1.68 -6.14
N ALA A 127 4.66 2.03 -4.95
CA ALA A 127 3.72 3.12 -4.74
C ALA A 127 4.32 4.14 -3.77
N LEU A 128 4.25 5.41 -4.12
CA LEU A 128 4.56 6.53 -3.25
C LEU A 128 3.30 7.41 -3.19
N LEU A 129 2.77 7.56 -1.99
CA LEU A 129 1.53 8.28 -1.74
C LEU A 129 1.80 9.38 -0.73
N PHE A 130 1.52 10.60 -1.11
CA PHE A 130 1.57 11.74 -0.21
C PHE A 130 0.21 12.43 -0.19
N LYS A 131 -0.24 12.81 0.99
CA LYS A 131 -1.39 13.67 1.16
C LYS A 131 -1.14 14.68 2.26
N SER A 132 -1.68 15.86 2.10
CA SER A 132 -1.68 16.91 3.11
C SER A 132 -3.01 17.65 3.02
N ASP A 133 -3.77 17.62 4.10
CA ASP A 133 -5.12 18.14 4.19
C ASP A 133 -5.22 19.14 5.33
N PHE A 134 -5.92 20.24 5.07
CA PHE A 134 -6.22 21.31 6.00
C PHE A 134 -7.73 21.41 6.13
N VAL A 135 -8.22 21.46 7.36
CA VAL A 135 -9.64 21.63 7.66
C VAL A 135 -9.80 22.77 8.68
N GLY A 136 -10.53 23.78 8.32
CA GLY A 136 -10.77 24.94 9.19
C GLY A 136 -12.25 25.22 9.40
N ASN A 137 -12.61 25.78 10.57
CA ASN A 137 -13.98 26.13 10.88
C ASN A 137 -14.37 27.45 10.19
N ILE A 138 -15.58 27.49 9.60
CA ILE A 138 -16.16 28.71 9.03
C ILE A 138 -17.25 29.24 9.97
N TRP A 139 -18.15 28.36 10.44
CA TRP A 139 -19.32 28.79 11.21
C TRP A 139 -19.75 27.75 12.22
N ASP A 140 -19.78 28.15 13.49
CA ASP A 140 -20.40 27.48 14.66
C ASP A 140 -20.12 25.97 14.77
N LYS A 141 -18.91 25.53 14.35
CA LYS A 141 -18.54 24.11 14.30
C LYS A 141 -19.48 23.22 13.48
N LYS A 142 -20.29 23.82 12.61
CA LYS A 142 -21.19 23.13 11.69
C LYS A 142 -20.72 23.21 10.25
N LEU A 143 -20.06 24.29 9.88
CA LEU A 143 -19.55 24.49 8.54
C LEU A 143 -18.04 24.63 8.57
N PHE A 144 -17.36 23.79 7.79
CA PHE A 144 -15.91 23.76 7.68
C PHE A 144 -15.51 23.92 6.22
N TRP A 145 -14.37 24.54 5.98
CA TRP A 145 -13.67 24.46 4.72
C TRP A 145 -12.61 23.35 4.77
N GLU A 146 -12.35 22.73 3.64
CA GLU A 146 -11.23 21.85 3.47
C GLU A 146 -10.40 22.24 2.26
N ALA A 147 -9.10 22.11 2.35
CA ALA A 147 -8.17 22.22 1.25
C ALA A 147 -7.09 21.14 1.40
N GLY A 148 -6.71 20.51 0.30
CA GLY A 148 -5.72 19.43 0.36
C GLY A 148 -4.95 19.30 -0.94
N TYR A 149 -3.78 18.72 -0.81
CA TYR A 149 -2.94 18.30 -1.91
C TYR A 149 -2.59 16.82 -1.77
N HIS A 150 -2.88 16.05 -2.82
CA HIS A 150 -2.59 14.63 -2.89
C HIS A 150 -1.71 14.36 -4.10
N PHE A 151 -0.65 13.62 -3.85
CA PHE A 151 0.28 13.17 -4.85
C PHE A 151 0.40 11.66 -4.78
N SER A 152 0.35 11.00 -5.92
CA SER A 152 0.63 9.58 -6.00
C SER A 152 1.50 9.25 -7.20
N TYR A 153 2.48 8.40 -6.96
CA TYR A 153 3.31 7.81 -7.99
C TYR A 153 3.22 6.30 -7.91
N PHE A 154 2.95 5.66 -9.03
CA PHE A 154 2.90 4.22 -9.15
C PHE A 154 3.82 3.77 -10.27
N LYS A 155 4.64 2.76 -10.00
CA LYS A 155 5.44 2.08 -10.99
C LYS A 155 5.26 0.57 -10.83
N GLN A 156 4.93 -0.09 -11.93
CA GLN A 156 4.87 -1.54 -12.01
C GLN A 156 6.15 -2.06 -12.65
N GLY A 157 6.50 -3.31 -12.38
CA GLY A 157 7.72 -3.93 -12.89
C GLY A 157 7.63 -5.44 -12.92
N ALA A 158 8.54 -6.05 -13.66
CA ALA A 158 8.66 -7.50 -13.72
C ALA A 158 8.95 -8.09 -12.32
N ILE A 159 8.50 -9.32 -12.12
CA ILE A 159 8.81 -10.10 -10.90
C ILE A 159 10.28 -10.55 -10.92
N ASP A 160 10.85 -10.73 -9.74
CA ASP A 160 12.18 -11.32 -9.55
C ASP A 160 12.06 -12.86 -9.59
N ARG A 161 12.28 -13.45 -10.77
CA ARG A 161 12.16 -14.90 -11.00
C ARG A 161 13.15 -15.70 -10.14
N ALA A 162 14.39 -15.24 -10.01
CA ALA A 162 15.42 -15.92 -9.23
C ALA A 162 15.01 -16.01 -7.75
N LYS A 163 14.48 -14.93 -7.19
CA LYS A 163 14.00 -14.88 -5.82
C LYS A 163 12.75 -15.74 -5.62
N ILE A 164 11.81 -15.71 -6.57
CA ILE A 164 10.57 -16.48 -6.51
C ILE A 164 10.83 -17.98 -6.61
N ASN A 165 11.80 -18.41 -7.40
CA ASN A 165 12.13 -19.81 -7.62
C ASN A 165 13.07 -20.40 -6.54
N LYS A 166 13.66 -19.53 -5.71
CA LYS A 166 14.58 -19.98 -4.65
C LYS A 166 13.90 -20.98 -3.73
N ASN A 167 14.55 -22.13 -3.51
CA ASN A 167 14.09 -23.23 -2.64
C ASN A 167 12.75 -23.88 -3.06
N LYS A 168 12.39 -23.80 -4.33
CA LYS A 168 11.23 -24.52 -4.87
C LYS A 168 11.67 -25.82 -5.54
N GLU A 169 10.78 -26.80 -5.53
CA GLU A 169 10.87 -28.01 -6.34
C GLU A 169 10.78 -27.63 -7.83
N GLU A 170 11.50 -28.35 -8.69
CA GLU A 170 11.66 -28.00 -10.12
C GLU A 170 10.32 -27.76 -10.82
N TYR A 171 9.33 -28.63 -10.61
CA TYR A 171 8.00 -28.49 -11.25
C TYR A 171 7.17 -27.28 -10.74
N LYS A 172 7.57 -26.68 -9.62
CA LYS A 172 6.94 -25.45 -9.06
C LYS A 172 7.70 -24.18 -9.43
N MET A 173 8.87 -24.30 -10.07
CA MET A 173 9.62 -23.15 -10.51
C MET A 173 8.90 -22.51 -11.67
N PHE A 174 8.74 -21.19 -11.63
CA PHE A 174 8.20 -20.45 -12.76
C PHE A 174 9.22 -20.44 -13.89
N PRO A 175 8.93 -21.03 -15.05
CA PRO A 175 9.92 -21.18 -16.13
C PRO A 175 10.36 -19.84 -16.69
N ASP A 176 11.64 -19.75 -17.08
CA ASP A 176 12.16 -18.52 -17.73
C ASP A 176 11.58 -18.31 -19.14
N THR A 177 11.11 -19.39 -19.75
CA THR A 177 10.44 -19.36 -21.06
C THR A 177 9.00 -18.85 -20.99
N GLU A 178 8.37 -18.89 -19.81
CA GLU A 178 7.01 -18.42 -19.61
C GLU A 178 6.99 -16.91 -19.32
N LYS A 179 6.04 -16.20 -19.91
CA LYS A 179 5.79 -14.78 -19.62
C LYS A 179 4.73 -14.63 -18.52
N THR A 180 4.91 -13.64 -17.66
CA THR A 180 3.83 -13.23 -16.79
C THR A 180 2.69 -12.61 -17.60
N LEU A 181 1.49 -12.59 -17.05
CA LEU A 181 0.34 -11.96 -17.72
C LEU A 181 0.60 -10.47 -17.98
N TYR A 182 1.30 -9.79 -17.07
CA TYR A 182 1.72 -8.41 -17.23
C TYR A 182 2.66 -8.22 -18.42
N GLU A 183 3.66 -9.11 -18.58
CA GLU A 183 4.59 -9.11 -19.72
C GLU A 183 3.85 -9.38 -21.03
N GLN A 184 2.89 -10.31 -21.04
CA GLN A 184 2.04 -10.59 -22.20
C GLN A 184 1.19 -9.39 -22.62
N TYR A 185 0.58 -8.68 -21.63
CA TYR A 185 -0.23 -7.50 -21.90
C TYR A 185 0.59 -6.34 -22.48
N ARG A 186 1.86 -6.22 -22.06
CA ARG A 186 2.79 -5.27 -22.68
C ARG A 186 3.10 -5.65 -24.14
N GLU A 187 3.38 -6.91 -24.38
CA GLU A 187 3.67 -7.41 -25.74
C GLU A 187 2.47 -7.24 -26.68
N TRP A 188 1.27 -7.46 -26.20
CA TRP A 188 0.03 -7.26 -26.96
C TRP A 188 -0.33 -5.77 -27.14
N GLY A 189 0.42 -4.88 -26.55
CA GLY A 189 0.15 -3.44 -26.61
C GLY A 189 -1.04 -2.97 -25.78
N LEU A 190 -1.60 -3.83 -24.91
CA LEU A 190 -2.68 -3.49 -23.98
C LEU A 190 -2.20 -2.60 -22.83
N ILE A 191 -0.92 -2.69 -22.51
CA ILE A 191 -0.22 -1.80 -21.57
C ILE A 191 0.89 -1.11 -22.36
N SER A 192 0.78 0.18 -22.55
CA SER A 192 1.77 0.97 -23.27
C SER A 192 3.08 1.10 -22.48
N ASP A 193 4.18 1.39 -23.16
CA ASP A 193 5.46 1.66 -22.50
C ASP A 193 5.38 2.85 -21.55
N LYS A 194 4.56 3.85 -21.87
CA LYS A 194 4.32 5.00 -21.02
C LYS A 194 3.69 4.59 -19.68
N GLU A 195 2.67 3.74 -19.71
CA GLU A 195 2.00 3.21 -18.50
C GLU A 195 2.92 2.30 -17.70
N ALA A 196 3.70 1.46 -18.37
CA ALA A 196 4.65 0.56 -17.73
C ALA A 196 5.80 1.29 -17.03
N ASN A 197 6.19 2.48 -17.50
CA ASN A 197 7.23 3.29 -16.88
C ASN A 197 6.77 4.03 -15.61
N GLY A 198 5.52 3.90 -15.26
CA GLY A 198 4.93 4.50 -14.07
C GLY A 198 4.12 5.75 -14.40
N GLY A 199 3.25 6.08 -13.47
CA GLY A 199 2.36 7.21 -13.57
C GLY A 199 2.40 8.07 -12.32
N LEU A 200 2.30 9.38 -12.54
CA LEU A 200 2.22 10.39 -11.51
C LEU A 200 0.83 11.01 -11.58
N ASN A 201 0.16 11.09 -10.43
CA ASN A 201 -1.10 11.79 -10.27
C ASN A 201 -0.92 12.88 -9.21
N SER A 202 -1.35 14.09 -9.53
CA SER A 202 -1.30 15.25 -8.67
C SER A 202 -2.69 15.88 -8.60
N THR A 203 -3.25 15.98 -7.40
CA THR A 203 -4.63 16.41 -7.18
C THR A 203 -4.68 17.49 -6.12
N VAL A 204 -5.34 18.58 -6.43
CA VAL A 204 -5.75 19.60 -5.46
C VAL A 204 -7.21 19.37 -5.12
N ARG A 205 -7.52 19.42 -3.84
CA ARG A 205 -8.89 19.28 -3.31
C ARG A 205 -9.28 20.56 -2.56
N ALA A 206 -10.49 21.01 -2.78
CA ALA A 206 -11.09 22.05 -1.98
C ALA A 206 -12.59 21.76 -1.83
N GLY A 207 -13.14 22.03 -0.65
CA GLY A 207 -14.51 21.70 -0.37
C GLY A 207 -15.06 22.38 0.88
N LEU A 208 -16.36 22.16 1.10
CA LEU A 208 -17.09 22.53 2.29
C LEU A 208 -17.64 21.25 2.94
N LEU A 209 -17.51 21.17 4.25
CA LEU A 209 -18.06 20.10 5.07
C LEU A 209 -19.13 20.69 5.97
N PHE A 210 -20.29 20.08 6.00
CA PHE A 210 -21.40 20.44 6.89
C PHE A 210 -21.67 19.25 7.81
N ASP A 211 -21.65 19.51 9.15
CA ASP A 211 -21.83 18.50 10.21
C ASP A 211 -23.06 18.85 11.06
#